data_cc613c3cf08ee909dd109033231cbe4d
#
_entry.id   cc613c3cf08ee909dd109033231cbe4d
#
_cell.length_a   1.000
_cell.length_b   1.000
_cell.length_c   1.000
_cell.angle_alpha   90.00
_cell.angle_beta   90.00
_cell.angle_gamma   90.00
#
_symmetry.space_group_name_H-M   'P 1'
#
loop_
_entity.id
_entity.type
_entity.pdbx_description
1 polymer ?
#
loop_
_entity_poly.entity_id
_entity_poly.type
_entity_poly.pdbx_seq_one_letter_code
_entity_poly.pdbx_strand_id
1 'polypeptide(L)'
;MNFVKHLNLEGLHAPFSASQSAWLRYSDDKAIAVYRKKKAAEMGTRLHAWAKDTIDLGIKQSRSNKTLCAYVNDAIGFRMSTEVVLYYSDYFFGTADAISFNKNVLRIHDLKTGDSGHMEQLMVYAALFCLEYRVKPGDINMELRLYKNDEVEVFNPTAEDILPIMDKIISLNKIMEEIDEGVR
;
A
#
# COMPACT_ATOMS: atom_id res chain seq x y z
N MET A 1 1.52 3.31 46.74
CA MET A 1 2.32 4.02 45.74
C MET A 1 1.37 4.43 44.61
N ASN A 2 1.35 5.69 44.22
CA ASN A 2 0.54 6.13 43.07
C ASN A 2 1.41 6.15 41.82
N PHE A 3 0.99 5.41 40.78
CA PHE A 3 1.71 5.38 39.50
C PHE A 3 1.41 6.65 38.71
N VAL A 4 2.45 7.19 38.04
CA VAL A 4 2.32 8.32 37.11
C VAL A 4 1.57 7.86 35.86
N LYS A 5 0.55 8.60 35.46
CA LYS A 5 -0.20 8.33 34.21
C LYS A 5 0.43 9.10 33.07
N HIS A 6 0.74 8.39 32.00
CA HIS A 6 1.29 8.94 30.75
C HIS A 6 0.23 8.86 29.63
N LEU A 7 -0.85 9.63 29.77
CA LEU A 7 -2.02 9.60 28.88
C LEU A 7 -1.65 9.81 27.40
N ASN A 8 -0.60 10.60 27.14
CA ASN A 8 -0.09 10.85 25.79
C ASN A 8 0.64 9.66 25.17
N LEU A 9 0.91 8.60 25.93
CA LEU A 9 1.57 7.38 25.46
C LEU A 9 0.64 6.16 25.41
N GLU A 10 -0.62 6.31 25.83
CA GLU A 10 -1.59 5.22 25.80
C GLU A 10 -1.82 4.76 24.35
N GLY A 11 -1.73 3.43 24.12
CA GLY A 11 -1.85 2.82 22.79
C GLY A 11 -0.63 2.99 21.87
N LEU A 12 0.40 3.72 22.28
CA LEU A 12 1.63 3.88 21.52
C LEU A 12 2.68 2.84 21.92
N HIS A 13 3.53 2.49 20.96
CA HIS A 13 4.67 1.60 21.19
C HIS A 13 5.99 2.36 20.99
N ALA A 14 6.83 2.34 22.01
CA ALA A 14 8.18 2.89 21.91
C ALA A 14 9.02 2.15 20.85
N PRO A 15 9.98 2.82 20.21
CA PRO A 15 10.93 2.16 19.30
C PRO A 15 11.64 0.95 19.92
N PHE A 16 11.93 1.00 21.22
CA PHE A 16 12.49 -0.08 22.02
C PHE A 16 11.50 -0.44 23.11
N SER A 17 10.41 -1.10 22.71
CA SER A 17 9.33 -1.48 23.61
C SER A 17 9.73 -2.63 24.54
N ALA A 18 9.23 -2.61 25.78
CA ALA A 18 9.45 -3.69 26.73
C ALA A 18 8.86 -5.03 26.23
N SER A 19 7.75 -5.00 25.51
CA SER A 19 7.11 -6.19 24.91
C SER A 19 7.92 -6.83 23.79
N GLN A 20 8.88 -6.10 23.21
CA GLN A 20 9.79 -6.56 22.15
C GLN A 20 11.24 -6.48 22.64
N SER A 21 11.57 -7.24 23.67
CA SER A 21 12.84 -7.14 24.42
C SER A 21 14.10 -7.58 23.65
N ALA A 22 14.00 -7.96 22.37
CA ALA A 22 15.15 -8.37 21.55
C ALA A 22 16.25 -7.30 21.46
N TRP A 23 15.89 -6.03 21.62
CA TRP A 23 16.80 -4.89 21.60
C TRP A 23 17.87 -4.94 22.73
N LEU A 24 17.62 -5.67 23.81
CA LEU A 24 18.60 -5.91 24.86
C LEU A 24 19.91 -6.57 24.35
N ARG A 25 19.84 -7.24 23.19
CA ARG A 25 20.97 -7.94 22.54
C ARG A 25 21.48 -7.21 21.31
N TYR A 26 21.01 -5.99 21.04
CA TYR A 26 21.50 -5.22 19.89
C TYR A 26 22.85 -4.59 20.22
N SER A 27 23.75 -4.56 19.22
CA SER A 27 24.85 -3.61 19.23
C SER A 27 24.32 -2.19 19.01
N ASP A 28 25.11 -1.19 19.33
CA ASP A 28 24.75 0.22 19.11
C ASP A 28 24.39 0.48 17.64
N ASP A 29 25.17 -0.06 16.70
CA ASP A 29 24.90 0.09 15.27
C ASP A 29 23.54 -0.51 14.88
N LYS A 30 23.20 -1.68 15.41
CA LYS A 30 21.90 -2.29 15.17
C LYS A 30 20.76 -1.49 15.78
N ALA A 31 20.94 -0.97 16.99
CA ALA A 31 19.95 -0.11 17.63
C ALA A 31 19.71 1.17 16.81
N ILE A 32 20.77 1.81 16.33
CA ILE A 32 20.71 2.98 15.45
C ILE A 32 19.96 2.64 14.14
N ALA A 33 20.30 1.52 13.50
CA ALA A 33 19.64 1.10 12.27
C ALA A 33 18.13 0.84 12.46
N VAL A 34 17.74 0.15 13.54
CA VAL A 34 16.34 -0.09 13.90
C VAL A 34 15.60 1.22 14.16
N TYR A 35 16.20 2.15 14.90
CA TYR A 35 15.61 3.45 15.15
C TYR A 35 15.38 4.26 13.86
N ARG A 36 16.42 4.33 13.00
CA ARG A 36 16.34 5.02 11.70
C ARG A 36 15.22 4.42 10.83
N LYS A 37 15.10 3.07 10.79
CA LYS A 37 14.03 2.40 10.04
C LYS A 37 12.64 2.77 10.56
N LYS A 38 12.44 2.83 11.90
CA LYS A 38 11.18 3.27 12.48
C LYS A 38 10.85 4.72 12.15
N LYS A 39 11.83 5.61 12.25
CA LYS A 39 11.68 7.02 11.86
C LYS A 39 11.33 7.19 10.38
N ALA A 40 11.95 6.42 9.50
CA ALA A 40 11.62 6.43 8.07
C ALA A 40 10.18 5.96 7.82
N ALA A 41 9.72 4.92 8.52
CA ALA A 41 8.34 4.43 8.42
C ALA A 41 7.33 5.48 8.91
N GLU A 42 7.58 6.14 10.06
CA GLU A 42 6.74 7.25 10.55
C GLU A 42 6.66 8.40 9.55
N MET A 43 7.79 8.77 8.93
CA MET A 43 7.83 9.80 7.89
C MET A 43 7.05 9.36 6.66
N GLY A 44 7.18 8.09 6.24
CA GLY A 44 6.41 7.51 5.16
C GLY A 44 4.91 7.67 5.38
N THR A 45 4.42 7.26 6.54
CA THR A 45 2.99 7.40 6.92
C THR A 45 2.51 8.85 6.83
N ARG A 46 3.33 9.82 7.31
CA ARG A 46 2.98 11.25 7.22
C ARG A 46 2.92 11.75 5.78
N LEU A 47 3.84 11.28 4.93
CA LEU A 47 3.87 11.68 3.51
C LEU A 47 2.67 11.11 2.74
N HIS A 48 2.27 9.87 3.03
CA HIS A 48 1.06 9.29 2.45
C HIS A 48 -0.20 10.05 2.89
N ALA A 49 -0.36 10.35 4.19
CA ALA A 49 -1.47 11.13 4.70
C ALA A 49 -1.54 12.53 4.05
N TRP A 50 -0.40 13.22 3.97
CA TRP A 50 -0.31 14.52 3.30
C TRP A 50 -0.67 14.44 1.81
N ALA A 51 -0.16 13.42 1.10
CA ALA A 51 -0.45 13.21 -0.31
C ALA A 51 -1.96 12.96 -0.54
N LYS A 52 -2.56 12.08 0.28
CA LYS A 52 -3.99 11.83 0.28
C LYS A 52 -4.79 13.12 0.43
N ASP A 53 -4.55 13.89 1.51
CA ASP A 53 -5.28 15.13 1.77
C ASP A 53 -5.12 16.14 0.61
N THR A 54 -3.91 16.21 0.05
CA THR A 54 -3.58 17.11 -1.07
C THR A 54 -4.30 16.70 -2.36
N ILE A 55 -4.42 15.41 -2.65
CA ILE A 55 -5.16 14.86 -3.79
C ILE A 55 -6.65 15.11 -3.60
N ASP A 56 -7.20 14.77 -2.44
CA ASP A 56 -8.64 14.90 -2.14
C ASP A 56 -9.10 16.36 -2.21
N LEU A 57 -8.23 17.31 -1.82
CA LEU A 57 -8.46 18.75 -1.95
C LEU A 57 -8.19 19.31 -3.36
N GLY A 58 -7.64 18.51 -4.27
CA GLY A 58 -7.31 18.95 -5.63
C GLY A 58 -6.17 19.97 -5.71
N ILE A 59 -5.28 20.03 -4.70
CA ILE A 59 -4.20 21.01 -4.59
C ILE A 59 -2.98 20.55 -5.40
N LYS A 60 -2.87 21.06 -6.63
CA LYS A 60 -1.73 20.73 -7.51
C LYS A 60 -0.41 21.24 -6.92
N GLN A 61 0.61 20.40 -7.03
CA GLN A 61 1.97 20.73 -6.61
C GLN A 61 2.75 21.38 -7.76
N SER A 62 3.73 22.23 -7.40
CA SER A 62 4.68 22.77 -8.37
C SER A 62 5.42 21.63 -9.06
N ARG A 63 5.70 21.79 -10.36
CA ARG A 63 6.48 20.80 -11.10
C ARG A 63 7.87 20.68 -10.50
N SER A 64 8.25 19.48 -10.15
CA SER A 64 9.59 19.14 -9.65
C SER A 64 9.93 17.72 -10.12
N ASN A 65 11.18 17.34 -9.97
CA ASN A 65 11.66 15.97 -10.22
C ASN A 65 11.37 15.02 -9.04
N LYS A 66 10.62 15.46 -8.02
CA LYS A 66 10.24 14.63 -6.88
C LYS A 66 9.04 13.75 -7.20
N THR A 67 9.15 12.46 -6.98
CA THR A 67 8.08 11.49 -7.19
C THR A 67 6.82 11.82 -6.41
N LEU A 68 6.94 12.36 -5.20
CA LEU A 68 5.80 12.81 -4.40
C LEU A 68 4.94 13.86 -5.13
N CYS A 69 5.58 14.87 -5.77
CA CYS A 69 4.86 15.90 -6.53
C CYS A 69 4.24 15.32 -7.81
N ALA A 70 4.95 14.41 -8.48
CA ALA A 70 4.46 13.74 -9.67
C ALA A 70 3.23 12.86 -9.32
N TYR A 71 3.34 12.04 -8.26
CA TYR A 71 2.24 11.20 -7.77
C TYR A 71 0.98 12.00 -7.49
N VAL A 72 1.08 13.09 -6.70
CA VAL A 72 -0.06 13.95 -6.37
C VAL A 72 -0.69 14.55 -7.62
N ASN A 73 0.13 15.13 -8.52
CA ASN A 73 -0.36 15.77 -9.74
C ASN A 73 -1.01 14.78 -10.71
N ASP A 74 -0.44 13.59 -10.85
CA ASP A 74 -0.99 12.52 -11.69
C ASP A 74 -2.31 11.99 -11.13
N ALA A 75 -2.38 11.74 -9.82
CA ALA A 75 -3.62 11.29 -9.17
C ALA A 75 -4.75 12.32 -9.34
N ILE A 76 -4.47 13.61 -9.17
CA ILE A 76 -5.42 14.70 -9.45
C ILE A 76 -5.80 14.73 -10.94
N GLY A 77 -4.81 14.61 -11.83
CA GLY A 77 -5.02 14.65 -13.28
C GLY A 77 -5.90 13.53 -13.80
N PHE A 78 -5.74 12.33 -13.25
CA PHE A 78 -6.56 11.16 -13.58
C PHE A 78 -7.83 11.03 -12.73
N ARG A 79 -8.11 12.00 -11.84
CA ARG A 79 -9.27 12.02 -10.94
C ARG A 79 -9.39 10.72 -10.13
N MET A 80 -8.27 10.33 -9.51
CA MET A 80 -8.19 9.10 -8.74
C MET A 80 -8.82 9.28 -7.35
N SER A 81 -9.40 8.20 -6.84
CA SER A 81 -9.79 8.08 -5.43
C SER A 81 -8.60 7.58 -4.63
N THR A 82 -8.42 8.08 -3.41
CA THR A 82 -7.32 7.74 -2.51
C THR A 82 -7.73 6.72 -1.47
N GLU A 83 -6.78 5.91 -0.99
CA GLU A 83 -6.95 4.94 0.11
C GLU A 83 -8.19 4.03 -0.08
N VAL A 84 -8.34 3.49 -1.30
CA VAL A 84 -9.47 2.63 -1.63
C VAL A 84 -9.16 1.19 -1.22
N VAL A 85 -10.00 0.64 -0.35
CA VAL A 85 -9.94 -0.77 0.00
C VAL A 85 -10.52 -1.60 -1.15
N LEU A 86 -9.73 -2.54 -1.65
CA LEU A 86 -10.14 -3.58 -2.59
C LEU A 86 -10.28 -4.88 -1.81
N TYR A 87 -11.43 -5.52 -1.92
CA TYR A 87 -11.82 -6.64 -1.07
C TYR A 87 -12.29 -7.83 -1.91
N TYR A 88 -11.75 -8.99 -1.61
CA TYR A 88 -12.25 -10.25 -2.12
C TYR A 88 -12.84 -11.11 -1.00
N SER A 89 -12.14 -11.19 0.13
CA SER A 89 -12.57 -11.90 1.34
C SER A 89 -11.81 -11.37 2.55
N ASP A 90 -12.14 -11.86 3.74
CA ASP A 90 -11.43 -11.53 4.99
C ASP A 90 -9.95 -11.94 4.97
N TYR A 91 -9.55 -12.85 4.08
CA TYR A 91 -8.16 -13.27 3.88
C TYR A 91 -7.43 -12.48 2.79
N PHE A 92 -8.17 -11.85 1.87
CA PHE A 92 -7.63 -11.17 0.69
C PHE A 92 -8.28 -9.81 0.49
N PHE A 93 -7.66 -8.79 1.02
CA PHE A 93 -7.99 -7.38 0.81
C PHE A 93 -6.73 -6.52 0.90
N GLY A 94 -6.82 -5.28 0.47
CA GLY A 94 -5.73 -4.32 0.63
C GLY A 94 -6.18 -2.94 0.22
N THR A 95 -5.42 -1.92 0.63
CA THR A 95 -5.73 -0.52 0.37
C THR A 95 -4.80 0.01 -0.72
N ALA A 96 -5.36 0.41 -1.85
CA ALA A 96 -4.64 1.08 -2.93
C ALA A 96 -4.48 2.57 -2.61
N ASP A 97 -3.25 3.10 -2.70
CA ASP A 97 -2.94 4.51 -2.39
C ASP A 97 -3.76 5.47 -3.27
N ALA A 98 -3.82 5.21 -4.58
CA ALA A 98 -4.71 5.91 -5.50
C ALA A 98 -5.16 4.99 -6.65
N ILE A 99 -6.45 5.04 -6.97
CA ILE A 99 -7.06 4.21 -8.00
C ILE A 99 -8.12 4.99 -8.79
N SER A 100 -8.23 4.69 -10.06
CA SER A 100 -9.36 5.13 -10.89
C SER A 100 -9.72 4.08 -11.93
N PHE A 101 -11.01 3.99 -12.23
CA PHE A 101 -11.51 3.20 -13.35
C PHE A 101 -12.41 4.08 -14.22
N ASN A 102 -11.98 4.36 -15.43
CA ASN A 102 -12.72 5.22 -16.36
C ASN A 102 -12.48 4.78 -17.80
N LYS A 103 -13.53 4.72 -18.61
CA LYS A 103 -13.47 4.35 -20.03
C LYS A 103 -12.71 3.02 -20.25
N ASN A 104 -12.98 2.03 -19.43
CA ASN A 104 -12.34 0.71 -19.45
C ASN A 104 -10.81 0.76 -19.23
N VAL A 105 -10.31 1.80 -18.56
CA VAL A 105 -8.92 1.88 -18.13
C VAL A 105 -8.86 1.91 -16.61
N LEU A 106 -8.25 0.88 -16.03
CA LEU A 106 -7.91 0.81 -14.61
C LEU A 106 -6.53 1.42 -14.40
N ARG A 107 -6.44 2.42 -13.53
CA ARG A 107 -5.17 2.99 -13.08
C ARG A 107 -4.99 2.77 -11.59
N ILE A 108 -3.84 2.26 -11.21
CA ILE A 108 -3.43 2.11 -9.81
C ILE A 108 -2.06 2.73 -9.64
N HIS A 109 -1.97 3.69 -8.74
CA HIS A 109 -0.74 4.39 -8.41
C HIS A 109 -0.36 4.10 -6.96
N ASP A 110 0.91 3.86 -6.72
CA ASP A 110 1.46 3.58 -5.40
C ASP A 110 2.70 4.44 -5.15
N LEU A 111 2.75 5.10 -4.00
CA LEU A 111 3.85 5.96 -3.58
C LEU A 111 4.73 5.23 -2.59
N LYS A 112 6.02 5.11 -2.89
CA LYS A 112 7.01 4.55 -1.96
C LYS A 112 7.99 5.61 -1.48
N THR A 113 8.06 5.74 -0.19
CA THR A 113 8.98 6.69 0.49
C THR A 113 10.27 6.03 0.97
N GLY A 114 10.46 4.75 0.65
CA GLY A 114 11.64 3.94 0.97
C GLY A 114 12.01 2.97 -0.15
N ASP A 115 13.01 2.12 0.09
CA ASP A 115 13.54 1.20 -0.92
C ASP A 115 12.67 -0.04 -1.19
N SER A 116 11.69 -0.32 -0.33
CA SER A 116 10.74 -1.41 -0.51
C SER A 116 9.58 -0.97 -1.40
N GLY A 117 9.16 -1.84 -2.29
CA GLY A 117 8.01 -1.62 -3.17
C GLY A 117 8.24 -2.36 -4.48
N HIS A 118 7.28 -3.17 -4.87
CA HIS A 118 7.36 -4.03 -6.03
C HIS A 118 6.08 -3.88 -6.85
N MET A 119 6.21 -3.93 -8.16
CA MET A 119 5.10 -3.83 -9.10
C MET A 119 4.06 -4.94 -8.86
N GLU A 120 4.49 -6.09 -8.33
CA GLU A 120 3.61 -7.21 -7.97
C GLU A 120 2.51 -6.80 -6.99
N GLN A 121 2.75 -5.85 -6.07
CA GLN A 121 1.72 -5.33 -5.18
C GLN A 121 0.58 -4.68 -5.97
N LEU A 122 0.90 -3.89 -6.98
CA LEU A 122 -0.08 -3.21 -7.82
C LEU A 122 -0.84 -4.22 -8.71
N MET A 123 -0.15 -5.27 -9.16
CA MET A 123 -0.79 -6.38 -9.89
C MET A 123 -1.79 -7.14 -9.01
N VAL A 124 -1.48 -7.34 -7.72
CA VAL A 124 -2.43 -7.92 -6.75
C VAL A 124 -3.64 -7.02 -6.57
N TYR A 125 -3.45 -5.69 -6.47
CA TYR A 125 -4.59 -4.77 -6.43
C TYR A 125 -5.44 -4.82 -7.71
N ALA A 126 -4.82 -4.94 -8.89
CA ALA A 126 -5.55 -5.10 -10.15
C ALA A 126 -6.36 -6.41 -10.17
N ALA A 127 -5.80 -7.51 -9.66
CA ALA A 127 -6.49 -8.79 -9.51
C ALA A 127 -7.66 -8.70 -8.53
N LEU A 128 -7.47 -8.06 -7.36
CA LEU A 128 -8.54 -7.81 -6.38
C LEU A 128 -9.66 -6.97 -6.98
N PHE A 129 -9.33 -5.90 -7.73
CA PHE A 129 -10.33 -5.11 -8.46
C PHE A 129 -11.15 -5.98 -9.41
N CYS A 130 -10.48 -6.80 -10.21
CA CYS A 130 -11.15 -7.67 -11.17
C CYS A 130 -12.08 -8.68 -10.48
N LEU A 131 -11.67 -9.24 -9.33
CA LEU A 131 -12.48 -10.18 -8.55
C LEU A 131 -13.68 -9.50 -7.90
N GLU A 132 -13.47 -8.38 -7.21
CA GLU A 132 -14.52 -7.64 -6.48
C GLU A 132 -15.60 -7.12 -7.42
N TYR A 133 -15.20 -6.46 -8.50
CA TYR A 133 -16.12 -5.83 -9.45
C TYR A 133 -16.56 -6.76 -10.60
N ARG A 134 -16.09 -8.03 -10.59
CA ARG A 134 -16.41 -9.04 -11.62
C ARG A 134 -16.07 -8.59 -13.04
N VAL A 135 -14.95 -7.89 -13.16
CA VAL A 135 -14.41 -7.41 -14.45
C VAL A 135 -13.39 -8.43 -14.97
N LYS A 136 -13.49 -8.80 -16.25
CA LYS A 136 -12.48 -9.67 -16.85
C LYS A 136 -11.23 -8.85 -17.20
N PRO A 137 -10.02 -9.30 -16.83
CA PRO A 137 -8.79 -8.58 -17.17
C PRO A 137 -8.61 -8.29 -18.66
N GLY A 138 -9.11 -9.18 -19.53
CA GLY A 138 -9.03 -9.00 -20.98
C GLY A 138 -10.01 -7.97 -21.57
N ASP A 139 -10.99 -7.51 -20.81
CA ASP A 139 -12.00 -6.55 -21.27
C ASP A 139 -11.60 -5.09 -20.93
N ILE A 140 -10.49 -4.90 -20.22
CA ILE A 140 -10.01 -3.59 -19.77
C ILE A 140 -8.52 -3.38 -20.08
N ASN A 141 -8.13 -2.11 -20.16
CA ASN A 141 -6.73 -1.73 -20.15
C ASN A 141 -6.30 -1.41 -18.72
N MET A 142 -5.06 -1.69 -18.37
CA MET A 142 -4.51 -1.42 -17.04
C MET A 142 -3.24 -0.60 -17.17
N GLU A 143 -3.05 0.36 -16.26
CA GLU A 143 -1.86 1.16 -16.12
C GLU A 143 -1.50 1.25 -14.65
N LEU A 144 -0.39 0.63 -14.28
CA LEU A 144 0.13 0.58 -12.91
C LEU A 144 1.35 1.50 -12.82
N ARG A 145 1.39 2.37 -11.81
CA ARG A 145 2.52 3.29 -11.60
C ARG A 145 3.05 3.17 -10.19
N LEU A 146 4.34 2.87 -10.09
CA LEU A 146 5.09 2.88 -8.85
C LEU A 146 5.99 4.12 -8.81
N TYR A 147 5.75 5.00 -7.85
CA TYR A 147 6.50 6.24 -7.63
C TYR A 147 7.53 6.01 -6.53
N LYS A 148 8.82 5.92 -6.88
CA LYS A 148 9.88 5.53 -5.96
C LYS A 148 11.20 6.18 -6.36
N ASN A 149 11.96 6.67 -5.37
CA ASN A 149 13.34 7.16 -5.56
C ASN A 149 13.50 8.22 -6.67
N ASP A 150 12.54 9.14 -6.77
CA ASP A 150 12.47 10.16 -7.81
C ASP A 150 12.31 9.60 -9.25
N GLU A 151 11.91 8.33 -9.37
CA GLU A 151 11.57 7.65 -10.62
C GLU A 151 10.12 7.17 -10.61
N VAL A 152 9.52 7.06 -11.80
CA VAL A 152 8.18 6.51 -11.99
C VAL A 152 8.29 5.29 -12.89
N GLU A 153 8.06 4.13 -12.30
CA GLU A 153 7.95 2.89 -13.04
C GLU A 153 6.51 2.70 -13.52
N VAL A 154 6.33 2.46 -14.82
CA VAL A 154 5.00 2.25 -15.43
C VAL A 154 4.94 0.86 -16.01
N PHE A 155 3.90 0.11 -15.66
CA PHE A 155 3.61 -1.21 -16.21
C PHE A 155 2.15 -1.29 -16.68
N ASN A 156 1.95 -1.87 -17.86
CA ASN A 156 0.63 -2.09 -18.44
C ASN A 156 0.39 -3.61 -18.54
N PRO A 157 -0.14 -4.24 -17.47
CA PRO A 157 -0.34 -5.68 -17.45
C PRO A 157 -1.41 -6.10 -18.47
N THR A 158 -1.21 -7.30 -19.00
CA THR A 158 -2.19 -8.00 -19.81
C THR A 158 -3.06 -8.93 -18.97
N ALA A 159 -4.06 -9.56 -19.58
CA ALA A 159 -4.85 -10.59 -18.90
C ALA A 159 -3.97 -11.77 -18.45
N GLU A 160 -2.93 -12.12 -19.22
CA GLU A 160 -2.01 -13.21 -18.91
C GLU A 160 -1.19 -12.96 -17.64
N ASP A 161 -0.92 -11.68 -17.31
CA ASP A 161 -0.23 -11.29 -16.10
C ASP A 161 -1.15 -11.34 -14.86
N ILE A 162 -2.43 -11.03 -15.02
CA ILE A 162 -3.37 -10.87 -13.91
C ILE A 162 -4.14 -12.16 -13.58
N LEU A 163 -4.52 -12.95 -14.57
CA LEU A 163 -5.29 -14.19 -14.36
C LEU A 163 -4.61 -15.18 -13.40
N PRO A 164 -3.29 -15.43 -13.48
CA PRO A 164 -2.63 -16.34 -12.53
C PRO A 164 -2.69 -15.85 -11.08
N ILE A 165 -2.70 -14.51 -10.86
CA ILE A 165 -2.83 -13.91 -9.53
C ILE A 165 -4.25 -14.10 -9.01
N MET A 166 -5.28 -13.89 -9.83
CA MET A 166 -6.68 -14.14 -9.49
C MET A 166 -6.89 -15.61 -9.11
N ASP A 167 -6.40 -16.55 -9.92
CA ASP A 167 -6.49 -17.98 -9.66
C ASP A 167 -5.82 -18.37 -8.34
N LYS A 168 -4.67 -17.75 -8.04
CA LYS A 168 -3.96 -17.97 -6.79
C LYS A 168 -4.74 -17.46 -5.59
N ILE A 169 -5.35 -16.26 -5.68
CA ILE A 169 -6.21 -15.70 -4.64
C ILE A 169 -7.39 -16.63 -4.37
N ILE A 170 -8.10 -17.04 -5.42
CA ILE A 170 -9.28 -17.93 -5.31
C ILE A 170 -8.89 -19.27 -4.67
N SER A 171 -7.79 -19.87 -5.13
CA SER A 171 -7.32 -21.16 -4.62
C SER A 171 -6.91 -21.09 -3.15
N LEU A 172 -6.16 -20.06 -2.75
CA LEU A 172 -5.75 -19.87 -1.36
C LEU A 172 -6.93 -19.52 -0.46
N ASN A 173 -7.87 -18.71 -0.94
CA ASN A 173 -9.07 -18.37 -0.20
C ASN A 173 -9.85 -19.64 0.20
N LYS A 174 -10.07 -20.54 -0.75
CA LYS A 174 -10.72 -21.82 -0.47
C LYS A 174 -9.99 -22.64 0.59
N ILE A 175 -8.65 -22.65 0.55
CA ILE A 175 -7.84 -23.37 1.55
C ILE A 175 -8.03 -22.77 2.94
N MET A 176 -8.07 -21.41 3.05
CA MET A 176 -8.26 -20.74 4.34
C MET A 176 -9.66 -21.00 4.91
N GLU A 177 -10.70 -20.96 4.07
CA GLU A 177 -12.06 -21.32 4.45
C GLU A 177 -12.13 -22.78 4.97
N GLU A 178 -11.52 -23.74 4.27
CA GLU A 178 -11.47 -25.16 4.70
C GLU A 178 -10.76 -25.33 6.05
N ILE A 179 -9.74 -24.54 6.34
CA ILE A 179 -9.03 -24.56 7.64
C ILE A 179 -9.93 -24.00 8.75
N ASP A 180 -10.58 -22.87 8.52
CA ASP A 180 -11.44 -22.24 9.51
C ASP A 180 -12.71 -23.06 9.80
N GLU A 181 -13.20 -23.81 8.82
CA GLU A 181 -14.31 -24.75 8.97
C GLU A 181 -13.87 -26.09 9.63
N GLY A 182 -12.59 -26.29 9.88
CA GLY A 182 -12.06 -27.51 10.50
C GLY A 182 -12.04 -28.72 9.58
N VAL A 183 -12.06 -28.50 8.25
CA VAL A 183 -12.04 -29.55 7.22
C VAL A 183 -10.60 -30.00 6.89
N ARG A 184 -9.61 -29.17 7.24
CA ARG A 184 -8.16 -29.41 7.06
C ARG A 184 -7.40 -29.38 8.36
#